data_753b4b0c76667ab6adf22f7ebaa7d1bc
#
_entry.id   753b4b0c76667ab6adf22f7ebaa7d1bc
#
_cell.length_a   1.000
_cell.length_b   1.000
_cell.length_c   1.000
_cell.angle_alpha   90.00
_cell.angle_beta   90.00
_cell.angle_gamma   90.00
#
_symmetry.space_group_name_H-M   'P 1'
#
loop_
_entity.id
_entity.type
_entity.pdbx_description
1 polymer ?
#
loop_
_entity_poly.entity_id
_entity_poly.type
_entity_poly.pdbx_seq_one_letter_code
_entity_poly.pdbx_strand_id
1 'polypeptide(L)'
;MIKKALRKGGEALKTKKIVLLGLLTSIALTIFMVEAQIPALVPIPGIKLGLSNIITVFTVFLIGGFEGAAVLFARVFLGAVFAGNFSTIFYSGAGGLCAIVATIALKKILTKKQLWVAGALGAVCHSIGQMAAAIAISGTPGLIVYLPVMIACSIVTGLFTGLCAQVTLNRGDKLWKTILP
;
A
#
# COMPACT_ATOMS: atom_id res chain seq x y z
N MET A 1 12.14 18.32 -36.49
CA MET A 1 10.75 17.96 -36.16
C MET A 1 10.67 16.72 -35.28
N ILE A 2 11.33 15.62 -35.57
CA ILE A 2 11.23 14.32 -34.84
C ILE A 2 11.61 14.45 -33.36
N LYS A 3 12.74 15.12 -32.99
CA LYS A 3 13.12 15.32 -31.57
C LYS A 3 12.07 16.08 -30.74
N LYS A 4 11.34 17.03 -31.35
CA LYS A 4 10.28 17.80 -30.66
C LYS A 4 9.02 16.96 -30.44
N ALA A 5 8.72 16.05 -31.37
CA ALA A 5 7.60 15.10 -31.26
C ALA A 5 7.89 14.03 -30.18
N LEU A 6 9.11 13.48 -30.16
CA LEU A 6 9.54 12.52 -29.13
C LEU A 6 9.56 13.14 -27.72
N ARG A 7 9.99 14.41 -27.60
CA ARG A 7 9.96 15.14 -26.32
C ARG A 7 8.53 15.38 -25.83
N LYS A 8 7.62 15.79 -26.71
CA LYS A 8 6.18 15.95 -26.37
C LYS A 8 5.54 14.63 -25.96
N GLY A 9 5.86 13.53 -26.66
CA GLY A 9 5.38 12.19 -26.27
C GLY A 9 5.87 11.78 -24.88
N GLY A 10 7.15 12.00 -24.58
CA GLY A 10 7.73 11.69 -23.27
C GLY A 10 7.15 12.55 -22.12
N GLU A 11 6.87 13.82 -22.37
CA GLU A 11 6.24 14.72 -21.40
C GLU A 11 4.78 14.31 -21.15
N ALA A 12 4.03 13.94 -22.17
CA ALA A 12 2.65 13.46 -22.03
C ALA A 12 2.56 12.15 -21.23
N LEU A 13 3.51 11.22 -21.43
CA LEU A 13 3.59 9.98 -20.66
C LEU A 13 3.90 10.24 -19.17
N LYS A 14 4.82 11.16 -18.89
CA LYS A 14 5.13 11.58 -17.50
C LYS A 14 3.91 12.19 -16.83
N THR A 15 3.17 13.06 -17.53
CA THR A 15 1.95 13.69 -16.99
C THR A 15 0.87 12.64 -16.70
N LYS A 16 0.60 11.72 -17.61
CA LYS A 16 -0.36 10.62 -17.40
C LYS A 16 0.00 9.78 -16.17
N LYS A 17 1.27 9.47 -16.01
CA LYS A 17 1.78 8.70 -14.86
C LYS A 17 1.57 9.45 -13.54
N ILE A 18 1.88 10.74 -13.48
CA ILE A 18 1.68 11.59 -12.29
C ILE A 18 0.21 11.66 -11.93
N VAL A 19 -0.67 11.89 -12.90
CA VAL A 19 -2.13 11.94 -12.69
C VAL A 19 -2.65 10.61 -12.14
N LEU A 20 -2.18 9.48 -12.70
CA LEU A 20 -2.56 8.16 -12.22
C LEU A 20 -2.07 7.92 -10.79
N LEU A 21 -0.85 8.31 -10.45
CA LEU A 21 -0.33 8.20 -9.08
C LEU A 21 -1.13 9.07 -8.10
N GLY A 22 -1.51 10.27 -8.50
CA GLY A 22 -2.39 11.14 -7.71
C GLY A 22 -3.76 10.49 -7.45
N LEU A 23 -4.38 9.92 -8.48
CA LEU A 23 -5.64 9.20 -8.36
C LEU A 23 -5.52 7.98 -7.43
N LEU A 24 -4.48 7.16 -7.60
CA LEU A 24 -4.23 6.01 -6.74
C LEU A 24 -3.97 6.42 -5.29
N THR A 25 -3.25 7.52 -5.07
CA THR A 25 -3.03 8.07 -3.73
C THR A 25 -4.33 8.54 -3.09
N SER A 26 -5.21 9.20 -3.85
CA SER A 26 -6.53 9.64 -3.35
C SER A 26 -7.41 8.45 -2.97
N ILE A 27 -7.45 7.41 -3.79
CA ILE A 27 -8.19 6.18 -3.46
C ILE A 27 -7.61 5.51 -2.21
N ALA A 28 -6.27 5.41 -2.12
CA ALA A 28 -5.61 4.82 -0.96
C ALA A 28 -5.90 5.62 0.33
N LEU A 29 -5.94 6.95 0.23
CA LEU A 29 -6.26 7.84 1.33
C LEU A 29 -7.73 7.68 1.76
N THR A 30 -8.65 7.58 0.82
CA THR A 30 -10.07 7.33 1.10
C THR A 30 -10.26 6.02 1.86
N ILE A 31 -9.64 4.93 1.39
CA ILE A 31 -9.67 3.63 2.09
C ILE A 31 -9.08 3.76 3.49
N PHE A 32 -7.96 4.47 3.63
CA PHE A 32 -7.33 4.71 4.92
C PHE A 32 -8.24 5.48 5.89
N MET A 33 -8.96 6.50 5.41
CA MET A 33 -9.89 7.28 6.23
C MET A 33 -11.11 6.45 6.66
N VAL A 34 -11.63 5.58 5.77
CA VAL A 34 -12.70 4.62 6.11
C VAL A 34 -12.20 3.61 7.14
N GLU A 35 -11.01 3.07 6.92
CA GLU A 35 -10.37 2.13 7.88
C GLU A 35 -10.17 2.77 9.25
N ALA A 36 -9.90 4.08 9.30
CA ALA A 36 -9.73 4.82 10.55
C ALA A 36 -10.99 4.88 11.43
N GLN A 37 -12.16 4.62 10.86
CA GLN A 37 -13.43 4.58 11.57
C GLN A 37 -13.73 3.18 12.16
N ILE A 38 -12.97 2.15 11.77
CA ILE A 38 -13.10 0.80 12.31
C ILE A 38 -12.44 0.80 13.70
N PRO A 39 -13.11 0.22 14.73
CA PRO A 39 -12.53 0.09 16.07
C PRO A 39 -11.15 -0.58 16.01
N ALA A 40 -10.19 -0.04 16.76
CA ALA A 40 -8.84 -0.57 16.80
C ALA A 40 -8.80 -1.96 17.44
N LEU A 41 -8.14 -2.92 16.77
CA LEU A 41 -7.90 -4.26 17.32
C LEU A 41 -6.89 -4.26 18.47
N VAL A 42 -6.06 -3.24 18.52
CA VAL A 42 -5.03 -3.04 19.55
C VAL A 42 -5.25 -1.66 20.16
N PRO A 43 -5.17 -1.52 21.51
CA PRO A 43 -5.45 -0.26 22.20
C PRO A 43 -4.33 0.79 22.03
N ILE A 44 -3.79 0.90 20.83
CA ILE A 44 -2.80 1.89 20.45
C ILE A 44 -3.33 2.71 19.27
N PRO A 45 -3.49 4.02 19.45
CA PRO A 45 -3.90 4.91 18.37
C PRO A 45 -2.95 4.83 17.17
N GLY A 46 -3.48 4.61 15.97
CA GLY A 46 -2.69 4.57 14.74
C GLY A 46 -2.33 3.18 14.24
N ILE A 47 -2.52 2.11 15.04
CA ILE A 47 -2.40 0.73 14.55
C ILE A 47 -3.69 0.35 13.81
N LYS A 48 -3.54 -0.11 12.55
CA LYS A 48 -4.64 -0.41 11.63
C LYS A 48 -4.41 -1.72 10.89
N LEU A 49 -5.49 -2.28 10.31
CA LEU A 49 -5.44 -3.53 9.53
C LEU A 49 -4.65 -3.43 8.23
N GLY A 50 -4.46 -2.21 7.70
CA GLY A 50 -3.70 -1.98 6.48
C GLY A 50 -4.49 -2.24 5.19
N LEU A 51 -5.82 -2.07 5.20
CA LEU A 51 -6.66 -2.23 4.01
C LEU A 51 -6.19 -1.37 2.84
N SER A 52 -5.71 -0.17 3.11
CA SER A 52 -5.17 0.75 2.10
C SER A 52 -3.90 0.25 1.40
N ASN A 53 -3.26 -0.80 1.90
CA ASN A 53 -2.13 -1.46 1.22
C ASN A 53 -2.54 -2.12 -0.11
N ILE A 54 -3.84 -2.37 -0.35
CA ILE A 54 -4.34 -2.85 -1.66
C ILE A 54 -3.80 -1.99 -2.80
N ILE A 55 -3.84 -0.66 -2.63
CA ILE A 55 -3.40 0.27 -3.68
C ILE A 55 -1.87 0.23 -3.83
N THR A 56 -1.13 0.04 -2.74
CA THR A 56 0.33 -0.10 -2.80
C THR A 56 0.72 -1.37 -3.58
N VAL A 57 0.13 -2.53 -3.25
CA VAL A 57 0.36 -3.79 -3.97
C VAL A 57 -0.02 -3.65 -5.44
N PHE A 58 -1.21 -3.11 -5.72
CA PHE A 58 -1.69 -2.85 -7.07
C PHE A 58 -0.70 -1.97 -7.86
N THR A 59 -0.25 -0.85 -7.27
CA THR A 59 0.67 0.09 -7.91
C THR A 59 2.03 -0.55 -8.20
N VAL A 60 2.56 -1.34 -7.25
CA VAL A 60 3.82 -2.06 -7.44
C VAL A 60 3.73 -3.01 -8.64
N PHE A 61 2.65 -3.77 -8.77
CA PHE A 61 2.48 -4.72 -9.87
C PHE A 61 2.12 -4.04 -11.20
N LEU A 62 1.35 -2.95 -11.17
CA LEU A 62 0.93 -2.23 -12.37
C LEU A 62 2.08 -1.39 -12.97
N ILE A 63 2.76 -0.60 -12.14
CA ILE A 63 3.71 0.42 -12.58
C ILE A 63 5.13 0.02 -12.14
N GLY A 64 5.37 -0.03 -10.83
CA GLY A 64 6.70 -0.34 -10.31
C GLY A 64 6.83 -0.13 -8.80
N GLY A 65 7.98 -0.58 -8.26
CA GLY A 65 8.24 -0.49 -6.82
C GLY A 65 8.42 0.94 -6.32
N PHE A 66 9.07 1.78 -7.10
CA PHE A 66 9.28 3.19 -6.76
C PHE A 66 7.97 3.97 -6.70
N GLU A 67 7.09 3.74 -7.67
CA GLU A 67 5.77 4.35 -7.73
C GLU A 67 4.87 3.87 -6.59
N GLY A 68 4.95 2.58 -6.26
CA GLY A 68 4.28 2.02 -5.08
C GLY A 68 4.76 2.66 -3.79
N ALA A 69 6.07 2.91 -3.64
CA ALA A 69 6.63 3.63 -2.51
C ALA A 69 6.13 5.09 -2.46
N ALA A 70 6.12 5.78 -3.58
CA ALA A 70 5.63 7.16 -3.66
C ALA A 70 4.16 7.28 -3.19
N VAL A 71 3.28 6.38 -3.68
CA VAL A 71 1.87 6.30 -3.25
C VAL A 71 1.77 5.99 -1.76
N LEU A 72 2.57 5.04 -1.25
CA LEU A 72 2.59 4.69 0.17
C LEU A 72 2.94 5.89 1.04
N PHE A 73 4.06 6.56 0.76
CA PHE A 73 4.52 7.69 1.57
C PHE A 73 3.57 8.88 1.49
N ALA A 74 3.07 9.21 0.29
CA ALA A 74 2.08 10.26 0.13
C ALA A 74 0.81 9.98 0.94
N ARG A 75 0.28 8.74 0.87
CA ARG A 75 -0.88 8.31 1.64
C ARG A 75 -0.65 8.37 3.15
N VAL A 76 0.51 7.88 3.64
CA VAL A 76 0.82 7.86 5.07
C VAL A 76 0.91 9.29 5.62
N PHE A 77 1.60 10.16 4.90
CA PHE A 77 1.74 11.56 5.28
C PHE A 77 0.39 12.30 5.29
N LEU A 78 -0.34 12.25 4.18
CA LEU A 78 -1.65 12.90 4.07
C LEU A 78 -2.65 12.30 5.08
N GLY A 79 -2.64 10.98 5.26
CA GLY A 79 -3.49 10.31 6.22
C GLY A 79 -3.25 10.76 7.66
N ALA A 80 -2.01 10.99 8.05
CA ALA A 80 -1.66 11.52 9.37
C ALA A 80 -2.14 12.96 9.55
N VAL A 81 -2.01 13.79 8.50
CA VAL A 81 -2.50 15.19 8.51
C VAL A 81 -4.02 15.21 8.66
N PHE A 82 -4.74 14.46 7.83
CA PHE A 82 -6.22 14.44 7.86
C PHE A 82 -6.79 13.78 9.12
N ALA A 83 -6.11 12.78 9.67
CA ALA A 83 -6.53 12.15 10.92
C ALA A 83 -6.13 12.93 12.18
N GLY A 84 -5.33 14.00 12.05
CA GLY A 84 -4.80 14.77 13.18
C GLY A 84 -3.89 13.96 14.12
N ASN A 85 -3.36 12.84 13.64
CA ASN A 85 -2.57 11.90 14.44
C ASN A 85 -1.23 11.58 13.79
N PHE A 86 -0.20 12.32 14.15
CA PHE A 86 1.14 12.15 13.59
C PHE A 86 1.85 10.86 14.03
N SER A 87 1.44 10.22 15.14
CA SER A 87 1.98 8.92 15.55
C SER A 87 1.71 7.84 14.48
N THR A 88 0.64 8.01 13.70
CA THR A 88 0.30 7.13 12.57
C THR A 88 1.42 7.07 11.53
N ILE A 89 2.21 8.14 11.35
CA ILE A 89 3.33 8.15 10.40
C ILE A 89 4.35 7.07 10.77
N PHE A 90 4.70 6.97 12.03
CA PHE A 90 5.69 6.00 12.49
C PHE A 90 5.18 4.56 12.37
N TYR A 91 3.97 4.29 12.85
CA TYR A 91 3.39 2.94 12.81
C TYR A 91 3.07 2.50 11.38
N SER A 92 2.29 3.30 10.65
CA SER A 92 1.92 2.98 9.25
C SER A 92 3.12 3.09 8.31
N GLY A 93 4.07 3.97 8.60
CA GLY A 93 5.31 4.10 7.83
C GLY A 93 6.18 2.86 7.94
N ALA A 94 6.47 2.40 9.16
CA ALA A 94 7.27 1.20 9.41
C ALA A 94 6.58 -0.05 8.82
N GLY A 95 5.29 -0.23 9.11
CA GLY A 95 4.50 -1.31 8.52
C GLY A 95 4.48 -1.26 6.99
N GLY A 96 4.27 -0.08 6.43
CA GLY A 96 4.26 0.13 4.98
C GLY A 96 5.60 -0.15 4.32
N LEU A 97 6.72 0.23 4.96
CA LEU A 97 8.08 -0.10 4.48
C LEU A 97 8.29 -1.62 4.43
N CYS A 98 7.95 -2.34 5.51
CA CYS A 98 8.03 -3.80 5.51
C CYS A 98 7.16 -4.43 4.41
N ALA A 99 5.93 -3.95 4.26
CA ALA A 99 5.00 -4.43 3.24
C ALA A 99 5.51 -4.19 1.83
N ILE A 100 6.05 -2.99 1.52
CA ILE A 100 6.50 -2.68 0.18
C ILE A 100 7.76 -3.44 -0.21
N VAL A 101 8.71 -3.61 0.74
CA VAL A 101 9.90 -4.42 0.52
C VAL A 101 9.50 -5.87 0.21
N ALA A 102 8.60 -6.45 1.01
CA ALA A 102 8.05 -7.78 0.76
C ALA A 102 7.35 -7.86 -0.61
N THR A 103 6.52 -6.89 -0.96
CA THR A 103 5.79 -6.87 -2.24
C THR A 103 6.72 -6.75 -3.43
N ILE A 104 7.78 -5.92 -3.36
CA ILE A 104 8.78 -5.79 -4.43
C ILE A 104 9.56 -7.10 -4.59
N ALA A 105 9.94 -7.75 -3.49
CA ALA A 105 10.61 -9.05 -3.54
C ALA A 105 9.70 -10.12 -4.16
N LEU A 106 8.44 -10.18 -3.73
CA LEU A 106 7.43 -11.11 -4.24
C LEU A 106 7.09 -10.86 -5.72
N LYS A 107 7.12 -9.63 -6.19
CA LYS A 107 6.91 -9.30 -7.62
C LYS A 107 7.91 -10.00 -8.54
N LYS A 108 9.12 -10.32 -8.05
CA LYS A 108 10.13 -11.05 -8.84
C LYS A 108 9.80 -12.53 -9.04
N ILE A 109 8.97 -13.09 -8.16
CA ILE A 109 8.65 -14.53 -8.10
C ILE A 109 7.21 -14.78 -8.54
N LEU A 110 6.29 -13.88 -8.15
CA LEU A 110 4.86 -14.04 -8.37
C LEU A 110 4.40 -13.43 -9.70
N THR A 111 3.43 -14.10 -10.31
CA THR A 111 2.73 -13.61 -11.51
C THR A 111 1.56 -12.72 -11.15
N LYS A 112 1.03 -11.97 -12.15
CA LYS A 112 -0.20 -11.17 -12.00
C LYS A 112 -1.44 -11.97 -11.55
N LYS A 113 -1.41 -13.31 -11.68
CA LYS A 113 -2.48 -14.21 -11.22
C LYS A 113 -2.34 -14.61 -9.75
N GLN A 114 -1.28 -14.19 -9.08
CA GLN A 114 -0.96 -14.56 -7.70
C GLN A 114 -0.85 -13.33 -6.78
N LEU A 115 -1.51 -12.21 -7.15
CA LEU A 115 -1.49 -11.00 -6.32
C LEU A 115 -2.12 -11.21 -4.94
N TRP A 116 -3.04 -12.16 -4.83
CA TRP A 116 -3.63 -12.54 -3.55
C TRP A 116 -2.57 -13.03 -2.54
N VAL A 117 -1.54 -13.75 -3.02
CA VAL A 117 -0.39 -14.15 -2.18
C VAL A 117 0.42 -12.92 -1.76
N ALA A 118 0.72 -12.02 -2.71
CA ALA A 118 1.44 -10.79 -2.41
C ALA A 118 0.66 -9.89 -1.43
N GLY A 119 -0.66 -9.85 -1.56
CA GLY A 119 -1.55 -9.14 -0.64
C GLY A 119 -1.46 -9.71 0.78
N ALA A 120 -1.61 -11.02 0.94
CA ALA A 120 -1.56 -11.70 2.23
C ALA A 120 -0.20 -11.54 2.91
N LEU A 121 0.89 -11.87 2.21
CA LEU A 121 2.24 -11.77 2.77
C LEU A 121 2.65 -10.31 3.03
N GLY A 122 2.27 -9.39 2.14
CA GLY A 122 2.50 -7.96 2.34
C GLY A 122 1.78 -7.43 3.58
N ALA A 123 0.53 -7.86 3.82
CA ALA A 123 -0.24 -7.48 5.00
C ALA A 123 0.35 -8.04 6.29
N VAL A 124 0.84 -9.28 6.28
CA VAL A 124 1.54 -9.87 7.44
C VAL A 124 2.82 -9.09 7.74
N CYS A 125 3.65 -8.80 6.73
CA CYS A 125 4.85 -7.99 6.90
C CYS A 125 4.52 -6.57 7.40
N HIS A 126 3.40 -5.99 6.94
CA HIS A 126 2.91 -4.71 7.45
C HIS A 126 2.64 -4.78 8.95
N SER A 127 1.89 -5.77 9.41
CA SER A 127 1.54 -5.92 10.82
C SER A 127 2.77 -6.16 11.71
N ILE A 128 3.73 -6.93 11.22
CA ILE A 128 5.00 -7.14 11.94
C ILE A 128 5.77 -5.82 12.07
N GLY A 129 5.93 -5.07 10.97
CA GLY A 129 6.63 -3.79 10.99
C GLY A 129 5.92 -2.74 11.86
N GLN A 130 4.59 -2.71 11.82
CA GLN A 130 3.77 -1.82 12.63
C GLN A 130 3.90 -2.16 14.13
N MET A 131 3.86 -3.44 14.50
CA MET A 131 4.02 -3.89 15.87
C MET A 131 5.43 -3.61 16.39
N ALA A 132 6.46 -3.85 15.59
CA ALA A 132 7.84 -3.53 15.95
C ALA A 132 8.02 -2.04 16.25
N ALA A 133 7.46 -1.17 15.41
CA ALA A 133 7.48 0.27 15.66
C ALA A 133 6.68 0.65 16.93
N ALA A 134 5.54 0.01 17.17
CA ALA A 134 4.73 0.26 18.34
C ALA A 134 5.48 -0.09 19.63
N ILE A 135 6.12 -1.25 19.69
CA ILE A 135 6.93 -1.67 20.83
C ILE A 135 8.13 -0.72 21.05
N ALA A 136 8.82 -0.35 19.97
CA ALA A 136 9.97 0.53 20.04
C ALA A 136 9.62 1.94 20.55
N ILE A 137 8.48 2.48 20.13
CA ILE A 137 8.06 3.84 20.48
C ILE A 137 7.43 3.87 21.89
N SER A 138 6.58 2.88 22.22
CA SER A 138 5.89 2.84 23.50
C SER A 138 6.74 2.29 24.66
N GLY A 139 7.86 1.63 24.35
CA GLY A 139 8.67 0.92 25.35
C GLY A 139 7.94 -0.24 26.04
N THR A 140 6.87 -0.76 25.43
CA THR A 140 5.99 -1.78 26.03
C THR A 140 6.09 -3.11 25.29
N PRO A 141 7.04 -4.02 25.65
CA PRO A 141 7.20 -5.31 24.99
C PRO A 141 5.96 -6.21 25.05
N GLY A 142 5.11 -6.05 26.07
CA GLY A 142 3.86 -6.81 26.24
C GLY A 142 2.87 -6.67 25.08
N LEU A 143 3.02 -5.66 24.22
CA LEU A 143 2.19 -5.49 23.03
C LEU A 143 2.32 -6.66 22.04
N ILE A 144 3.40 -7.43 22.09
CA ILE A 144 3.61 -8.59 21.23
C ILE A 144 2.49 -9.63 21.35
N VAL A 145 1.78 -9.66 22.49
CA VAL A 145 0.63 -10.55 22.71
C VAL A 145 -0.50 -10.32 21.68
N TYR A 146 -0.62 -9.11 21.12
CA TYR A 146 -1.61 -8.79 20.09
C TYR A 146 -1.17 -9.21 18.68
N LEU A 147 0.12 -9.52 18.49
CA LEU A 147 0.66 -9.84 17.16
C LEU A 147 -0.03 -11.05 16.48
N PRO A 148 -0.32 -12.18 17.17
CA PRO A 148 -1.02 -13.31 16.55
C PRO A 148 -2.39 -12.91 15.97
N VAL A 149 -3.17 -12.13 16.72
CA VAL A 149 -4.48 -11.65 16.28
C VAL A 149 -4.32 -10.71 15.08
N MET A 150 -3.36 -9.81 15.12
CA MET A 150 -3.07 -8.91 13.99
C MET A 150 -2.66 -9.69 12.73
N ILE A 151 -1.83 -10.73 12.87
CA ILE A 151 -1.42 -11.57 11.74
C ILE A 151 -2.64 -12.31 11.16
N ALA A 152 -3.48 -12.92 12.00
CA ALA A 152 -4.67 -13.61 11.54
C ALA A 152 -5.61 -12.68 10.76
N CYS A 153 -5.90 -11.50 11.30
CA CYS A 153 -6.69 -10.48 10.61
C CYS A 153 -6.01 -10.02 9.31
N SER A 154 -4.67 -9.83 9.32
CA SER A 154 -3.92 -9.40 8.15
C SER A 154 -3.92 -10.44 7.03
N ILE A 155 -3.91 -11.72 7.33
CA ILE A 155 -4.05 -12.77 6.32
C ILE A 155 -5.41 -12.64 5.63
N VAL A 156 -6.50 -12.52 6.38
CA VAL A 156 -7.85 -12.39 5.83
C VAL A 156 -7.98 -11.12 4.99
N THR A 157 -7.59 -9.96 5.54
CA THR A 157 -7.68 -8.67 4.85
C THR A 157 -6.72 -8.62 3.65
N GLY A 158 -5.53 -9.19 3.77
CA GLY A 158 -4.52 -9.25 2.71
C GLY A 158 -4.94 -10.16 1.56
N LEU A 159 -5.58 -11.31 1.83
CA LEU A 159 -6.19 -12.16 0.81
C LEU A 159 -7.28 -11.41 0.05
N PHE A 160 -8.19 -10.77 0.76
CA PHE A 160 -9.27 -9.99 0.17
C PHE A 160 -8.73 -8.85 -0.71
N THR A 161 -7.84 -8.04 -0.16
CA THR A 161 -7.25 -6.90 -0.88
C THR A 161 -6.40 -7.35 -2.06
N GLY A 162 -5.65 -8.44 -1.92
CA GLY A 162 -4.87 -9.02 -3.00
C GLY A 162 -5.72 -9.57 -4.13
N LEU A 163 -6.86 -10.21 -3.82
CA LEU A 163 -7.84 -10.66 -4.82
C LEU A 163 -8.48 -9.49 -5.55
N CYS A 164 -8.89 -8.44 -4.84
CA CYS A 164 -9.42 -7.22 -5.45
C CYS A 164 -8.41 -6.58 -6.39
N ALA A 165 -7.15 -6.45 -5.98
CA ALA A 165 -6.07 -5.93 -6.80
C ALA A 165 -5.86 -6.80 -8.06
N GLN A 166 -5.88 -8.13 -7.90
CA GLN A 166 -5.74 -9.09 -9.01
C GLN A 166 -6.85 -8.96 -10.04
N VAL A 167 -8.11 -8.93 -9.59
CA VAL A 167 -9.29 -8.79 -10.48
C VAL A 167 -9.21 -7.47 -11.24
N THR A 168 -8.88 -6.38 -10.54
CA THR A 168 -8.76 -5.04 -11.15
C THR A 168 -7.64 -5.01 -12.20
N LEU A 169 -6.48 -5.61 -11.88
CA LEU A 169 -5.33 -5.63 -12.78
C LEU A 169 -5.63 -6.49 -14.03
N ASN A 170 -6.22 -7.66 -13.85
CA ASN A 170 -6.48 -8.60 -14.94
C ASN A 170 -7.62 -8.12 -15.85
N ARG A 171 -8.69 -7.58 -15.30
CA ARG A 171 -9.82 -7.05 -16.09
C ARG A 171 -9.49 -5.72 -16.78
N GLY A 172 -8.64 -4.91 -16.16
CA GLY A 172 -8.19 -3.63 -16.71
C GLY A 172 -7.01 -3.71 -17.68
N ASP A 173 -6.51 -4.89 -18.06
CA ASP A 173 -5.26 -5.03 -18.83
C ASP A 173 -5.24 -4.21 -20.14
N LYS A 174 -6.37 -4.16 -20.87
CA LYS A 174 -6.52 -3.33 -22.09
C LYS A 174 -6.43 -1.84 -21.77
N LEU A 175 -7.06 -1.39 -20.68
CA LEU A 175 -7.07 0.00 -20.25
C LEU A 175 -5.67 0.41 -19.77
N TRP A 176 -5.01 -0.44 -18.98
CA TRP A 176 -3.67 -0.16 -18.45
C TRP A 176 -2.63 -0.02 -19.56
N LYS A 177 -2.68 -0.86 -20.59
CA LYS A 177 -1.82 -0.76 -21.78
C LYS A 177 -2.04 0.52 -22.60
N THR A 178 -3.23 1.11 -22.54
CA THR A 178 -3.54 2.38 -23.21
C THR A 178 -3.04 3.59 -22.42
N ILE A 179 -3.08 3.50 -21.06
CA ILE A 179 -2.67 4.58 -20.17
C ILE A 179 -1.15 4.58 -19.97
N LEU A 180 -0.57 3.39 -19.86
CA LEU A 180 0.86 3.14 -19.59
C LEU A 180 1.45 2.29 -20.72
N PRO A 181 1.69 2.87 -21.90
CA PRO A 181 2.30 2.16 -23.03
C PRO A 181 3.76 1.78 -22.77
#